data_7d02a00c32051ed0a6d9628fb4bb4146
#
_entry.id   7d02a00c32051ed0a6d9628fb4bb4146
#
_cell.length_a   1.000
_cell.length_b   1.000
_cell.length_c   1.000
_cell.angle_alpha   90.00
_cell.angle_beta   90.00
_cell.angle_gamma   90.00
#
_symmetry.space_group_name_H-M   'P 1'
#
loop_
_entity.id
_entity.type
_entity.pdbx_description
1 polymer ?
#
loop_
_entity_poly.entity_id
_entity_poly.type
_entity_poly.pdbx_seq_one_letter_code
_entity_poly.pdbx_strand_id
1 'polypeptide(L)'
;MSRGSHKPSRRTAPPARTDVESLVYRWGCQIEDPLLDLALTHRSWAHENGGLPTNERLEFLGDAVLQIIVTEDLFRDHPEVPEGQLAKMRAATVSEPALAGVARDLGLGEFIKLGKGEALSGGRDKDSILSDTVEALIGATYLTVGLEPVREVVLRLVSRFLTAAPSRGAGLDWKTSLQELAAVHRLGSPSYRVTSVGPDHARVFTAVAVVDGQERGEGTGSSKKVAEHDAAEAAYASILASHGDGGLEIPGATEALRADLGLSTGQS
;
A
#
# COMPACT_ATOMS: atom_id res chain seq x y z
N MET A 1 -29.97 -55.55 -8.26
CA MET A 1 -30.07 -54.69 -7.08
C MET A 1 -28.65 -54.34 -6.63
N SER A 2 -28.14 -53.19 -7.11
CA SER A 2 -26.79 -52.74 -6.81
C SER A 2 -26.87 -51.71 -5.66
N ARG A 3 -26.27 -52.01 -4.52
CA ARG A 3 -26.20 -51.11 -3.39
C ARG A 3 -25.05 -50.15 -3.61
N GLY A 4 -25.38 -48.90 -3.95
CA GLY A 4 -24.39 -47.81 -4.00
C GLY A 4 -23.85 -47.49 -2.59
N SER A 5 -22.57 -47.70 -2.40
CA SER A 5 -21.89 -47.32 -1.17
C SER A 5 -21.65 -45.80 -1.17
N HIS A 6 -22.40 -45.10 -0.35
CA HIS A 6 -22.18 -43.68 -0.02
C HIS A 6 -20.90 -43.59 0.81
N LYS A 7 -19.80 -43.08 0.23
CA LYS A 7 -18.63 -42.65 1.03
C LYS A 7 -18.97 -41.37 1.78
N PRO A 8 -18.79 -41.31 3.10
CA PRO A 8 -18.97 -40.05 3.84
C PRO A 8 -17.94 -39.04 3.38
N SER A 9 -18.38 -37.85 3.00
CA SER A 9 -17.51 -36.71 2.69
C SER A 9 -16.69 -36.35 3.93
N ARG A 10 -15.37 -36.34 3.81
CA ARG A 10 -14.48 -35.83 4.84
C ARG A 10 -14.86 -34.36 5.09
N ARG A 11 -15.44 -34.08 6.26
CA ARG A 11 -15.52 -32.74 6.80
C ARG A 11 -14.05 -32.29 6.96
N THR A 12 -13.66 -31.21 6.29
CA THR A 12 -12.41 -30.51 6.62
C THR A 12 -12.57 -29.99 8.04
N ALA A 13 -11.85 -30.61 8.97
CA ALA A 13 -11.80 -30.13 10.35
C ALA A 13 -11.18 -28.71 10.38
N PRO A 14 -11.61 -27.82 11.29
CA PRO A 14 -10.90 -26.57 11.50
C PRO A 14 -9.43 -26.84 11.84
N PRO A 15 -8.49 -25.92 11.49
CA PRO A 15 -7.07 -26.08 11.77
C PRO A 15 -6.83 -26.37 13.28
N ALA A 16 -5.86 -27.21 13.58
CA ALA A 16 -5.50 -27.53 14.95
C ALA A 16 -4.99 -26.26 15.68
N ARG A 17 -5.18 -26.20 17.01
CA ARG A 17 -4.80 -25.03 17.83
C ARG A 17 -3.32 -24.63 17.68
N THR A 18 -2.43 -25.60 17.50
CA THR A 18 -1.00 -25.41 17.20
C THR A 18 -0.75 -24.69 15.87
N ASP A 19 -1.64 -24.85 14.89
CA ASP A 19 -1.51 -24.18 13.59
C ASP A 19 -1.86 -22.70 13.71
N VAL A 20 -2.90 -22.35 14.49
CA VAL A 20 -3.31 -20.95 14.74
C VAL A 20 -2.25 -20.18 15.53
N GLU A 21 -1.59 -20.82 16.51
CA GLU A 21 -0.46 -20.21 17.24
C GLU A 21 0.69 -19.86 16.29
N SER A 22 0.94 -20.68 15.29
CA SER A 22 1.95 -20.41 14.26
C SER A 22 1.60 -19.21 13.38
N LEU A 23 0.31 -18.98 13.11
CA LEU A 23 -0.17 -17.79 12.40
C LEU A 23 0.06 -16.53 13.25
N VAL A 24 -0.36 -16.54 14.53
CA VAL A 24 -0.17 -15.42 15.46
C VAL A 24 1.30 -15.03 15.58
N TYR A 25 2.20 -16.04 15.65
CA TYR A 25 3.64 -15.80 15.65
C TYR A 25 4.13 -15.09 14.38
N ARG A 26 3.72 -15.53 13.20
CA ARG A 26 4.06 -14.88 11.91
C ARG A 26 3.41 -13.51 11.76
N TRP A 27 2.20 -13.36 12.28
CA TRP A 27 1.50 -12.07 12.34
C TRP A 27 2.26 -11.06 13.19
N GLY A 28 2.90 -11.52 14.26
CA GLY A 28 3.81 -10.73 15.10
C GLY A 28 3.12 -9.91 16.18
N CYS A 29 1.84 -10.15 16.43
CA CYS A 29 1.10 -9.50 17.51
C CYS A 29 0.00 -10.43 18.04
N GLN A 30 -0.32 -10.31 19.32
CA GLN A 30 -1.42 -11.06 19.93
C GLN A 30 -2.76 -10.52 19.47
N ILE A 31 -3.69 -11.45 19.26
CA ILE A 31 -5.10 -11.15 18.95
C ILE A 31 -5.94 -11.98 19.91
N GLU A 32 -6.97 -11.40 20.53
CA GLU A 32 -7.90 -12.13 21.36
C GLU A 32 -8.58 -13.26 20.58
N ASP A 33 -8.65 -14.47 21.18
CA ASP A 33 -9.18 -15.67 20.52
C ASP A 33 -10.53 -15.47 19.83
N PRO A 34 -11.55 -14.80 20.43
CA PRO A 34 -12.82 -14.57 19.76
C PRO A 34 -12.72 -13.67 18.52
N LEU A 35 -11.84 -12.66 18.57
CA LEU A 35 -11.62 -11.73 17.45
C LEU A 35 -10.83 -12.40 16.33
N LEU A 36 -9.82 -13.21 16.67
CA LEU A 36 -9.05 -14.01 15.71
C LEU A 36 -9.94 -15.02 14.99
N ASP A 37 -10.78 -15.73 15.75
CA ASP A 37 -11.74 -16.70 15.21
C ASP A 37 -12.72 -16.02 14.23
N LEU A 38 -13.21 -14.85 14.59
CA LEU A 38 -14.10 -14.03 13.76
C LEU A 38 -13.38 -13.52 12.50
N ALA A 39 -12.15 -13.01 12.62
CA ALA A 39 -11.37 -12.52 11.48
C ALA A 39 -11.09 -13.61 10.43
N LEU A 40 -10.97 -14.86 10.88
CA LEU A 40 -10.77 -16.02 10.01
C LEU A 40 -12.08 -16.63 9.48
N THR A 41 -13.26 -16.06 9.81
CA THR A 41 -14.58 -16.62 9.45
C THR A 41 -15.14 -15.90 8.22
N HIS A 42 -14.97 -16.49 7.04
CA HIS A 42 -15.56 -15.99 5.80
C HIS A 42 -17.08 -16.24 5.74
N ARG A 43 -17.81 -15.37 5.06
CA ARG A 43 -19.28 -15.44 4.91
C ARG A 43 -19.79 -16.77 4.37
N SER A 44 -19.03 -17.45 3.50
CA SER A 44 -19.47 -18.77 2.97
C SER A 44 -19.48 -19.83 4.05
N TRP A 45 -18.54 -19.80 5.01
CA TRP A 45 -18.56 -20.70 6.17
C TRP A 45 -19.71 -20.36 7.11
N ALA A 46 -19.90 -19.10 7.43
CA ALA A 46 -20.94 -18.62 8.31
C ALA A 46 -22.34 -19.05 7.80
N HIS A 47 -22.57 -18.92 6.48
CA HIS A 47 -23.83 -19.34 5.85
C HIS A 47 -24.09 -20.86 6.01
N GLU A 48 -23.07 -21.70 5.80
CA GLU A 48 -23.19 -23.16 5.93
C GLU A 48 -23.33 -23.63 7.41
N ASN A 49 -23.02 -22.75 8.36
CA ASN A 49 -23.03 -23.07 9.81
C ASN A 49 -24.07 -22.28 10.60
N GLY A 50 -25.22 -21.97 10.00
CA GLY A 50 -26.37 -21.40 10.69
C GLY A 50 -26.40 -19.87 10.78
N GLY A 51 -25.65 -19.15 9.94
CA GLY A 51 -25.65 -17.68 9.87
C GLY A 51 -24.84 -17.06 11.00
N LEU A 52 -23.65 -17.61 11.28
CA LEU A 52 -22.71 -17.05 12.25
C LEU A 52 -22.23 -15.65 11.83
N PRO A 53 -21.71 -14.84 12.77
CA PRO A 53 -21.01 -13.61 12.43
C PRO A 53 -19.84 -13.86 11.45
N THR A 54 -19.58 -12.89 10.58
CA THR A 54 -18.55 -12.93 9.55
C THR A 54 -17.44 -11.91 9.84
N ASN A 55 -16.33 -12.01 9.11
CA ASN A 55 -15.22 -11.08 9.22
C ASN A 55 -15.49 -9.69 8.61
N GLU A 56 -16.56 -9.50 7.83
CA GLU A 56 -16.83 -8.27 7.07
C GLU A 56 -16.81 -6.97 7.91
N ARG A 57 -17.24 -7.02 9.16
CA ARG A 57 -17.17 -5.84 10.03
C ARG A 57 -15.76 -5.55 10.54
N LEU A 58 -14.94 -6.58 10.72
CA LEU A 58 -13.53 -6.43 11.07
C LEU A 58 -12.71 -5.96 9.87
N GLU A 59 -13.00 -6.46 8.67
CA GLU A 59 -12.49 -5.98 7.39
C GLU A 59 -12.72 -4.47 7.25
N PHE A 60 -13.98 -4.02 7.37
CA PHE A 60 -14.33 -2.60 7.28
C PHE A 60 -13.53 -1.73 8.26
N LEU A 61 -13.35 -2.18 9.51
CA LEU A 61 -12.55 -1.46 10.50
C LEU A 61 -11.06 -1.51 10.15
N GLY A 62 -10.59 -2.67 9.73
CA GLY A 62 -9.18 -2.90 9.41
C GLY A 62 -8.71 -2.11 8.20
N ASP A 63 -9.53 -1.99 7.16
CA ASP A 63 -9.27 -1.11 6.03
C ASP A 63 -9.01 0.34 6.50
N ALA A 64 -9.89 0.89 7.34
CA ALA A 64 -9.71 2.25 7.88
C ALA A 64 -8.41 2.40 8.69
N VAL A 65 -8.07 1.40 9.52
CA VAL A 65 -6.82 1.38 10.31
C VAL A 65 -5.60 1.27 9.40
N LEU A 66 -5.64 0.39 8.40
CA LEU A 66 -4.59 0.24 7.39
C LEU A 66 -4.37 1.56 6.63
N GLN A 67 -5.45 2.18 6.16
CA GLN A 67 -5.41 3.44 5.43
C GLN A 67 -4.74 4.56 6.24
N ILE A 68 -5.10 4.74 7.52
CA ILE A 68 -4.50 5.80 8.34
C ILE A 68 -3.02 5.55 8.59
N ILE A 69 -2.63 4.30 8.89
CA ILE A 69 -1.22 3.95 9.17
C ILE A 69 -0.35 4.21 7.94
N VAL A 70 -0.76 3.71 6.77
CA VAL A 70 0.00 3.88 5.52
C VAL A 70 0.02 5.34 5.08
N THR A 71 -1.09 6.07 5.25
CA THR A 71 -1.15 7.49 4.90
C THR A 71 -0.21 8.32 5.75
N GLU A 72 -0.18 8.09 7.06
CA GLU A 72 0.69 8.82 7.97
C GLU A 72 2.18 8.53 7.70
N ASP A 73 2.52 7.26 7.43
CA ASP A 73 3.89 6.84 7.09
C ASP A 73 4.36 7.54 5.80
N LEU A 74 3.57 7.45 4.73
CA LEU A 74 3.88 8.13 3.47
C LEU A 74 3.99 9.65 3.62
N PHE A 75 3.11 10.26 4.40
CA PHE A 75 3.13 11.70 4.64
C PHE A 75 4.40 12.16 5.37
N ARG A 76 4.88 11.38 6.33
CA ARG A 76 6.10 11.69 7.09
C ARG A 76 7.37 11.42 6.30
N ASP A 77 7.40 10.29 5.57
CA ASP A 77 8.60 9.85 4.85
C ASP A 77 8.80 10.57 3.51
N HIS A 78 7.74 11.20 2.98
CA HIS A 78 7.78 11.87 1.69
C HIS A 78 7.23 13.31 1.75
N PRO A 79 7.86 14.21 2.54
CA PRO A 79 7.35 15.57 2.76
C PRO A 79 7.29 16.42 1.49
N GLU A 80 8.12 16.08 0.48
CA GLU A 80 8.20 16.82 -0.79
C GLU A 80 7.23 16.29 -1.87
N VAL A 81 6.50 15.19 -1.58
CA VAL A 81 5.66 14.53 -2.58
C VAL A 81 4.24 15.10 -2.55
N PRO A 82 3.69 15.55 -3.71
CA PRO A 82 2.34 16.10 -3.77
C PRO A 82 1.26 15.08 -3.38
N GLU A 83 0.14 15.58 -2.86
CA GLU A 83 -1.02 14.78 -2.41
C GLU A 83 -1.47 13.73 -3.44
N GLY A 84 -1.62 14.10 -4.72
CA GLY A 84 -2.06 13.16 -5.76
C GLY A 84 -1.10 11.99 -5.98
N GLN A 85 0.19 12.17 -5.69
CA GLN A 85 1.19 11.09 -5.74
C GLN A 85 1.17 10.24 -4.46
N LEU A 86 1.09 10.86 -3.29
CA LEU A 86 0.89 10.14 -2.03
C LEU A 86 -0.35 9.25 -2.08
N ALA A 87 -1.46 9.74 -2.69
CA ALA A 87 -2.67 8.95 -2.89
C ALA A 87 -2.43 7.73 -3.79
N LYS A 88 -1.64 7.87 -4.88
CA LYS A 88 -1.27 6.75 -5.77
C LYS A 88 -0.34 5.74 -5.05
N MET A 89 0.64 6.22 -4.30
CA MET A 89 1.54 5.36 -3.50
C MET A 89 0.75 4.55 -2.48
N ARG A 90 -0.14 5.21 -1.75
CA ARG A 90 -1.05 4.54 -0.82
C ARG A 90 -1.89 3.48 -1.53
N ALA A 91 -2.59 3.85 -2.61
CA ALA A 91 -3.45 2.93 -3.35
C ALA A 91 -2.68 1.68 -3.85
N ALA A 92 -1.43 1.84 -4.28
CA ALA A 92 -0.59 0.71 -4.70
C ALA A 92 -0.19 -0.19 -3.51
N THR A 93 0.08 0.41 -2.34
CA THR A 93 0.51 -0.29 -1.13
C THR A 93 -0.61 -1.11 -0.49
N VAL A 94 -1.84 -0.57 -0.48
CA VAL A 94 -3.01 -1.20 0.15
C VAL A 94 -3.95 -1.88 -0.86
N SER A 95 -3.50 -2.09 -2.10
CA SER A 95 -4.29 -2.75 -3.13
C SER A 95 -4.57 -4.21 -2.81
N GLU A 96 -5.71 -4.73 -3.31
CA GLU A 96 -6.09 -6.15 -3.20
C GLU A 96 -4.92 -7.10 -3.56
N PRO A 97 -4.21 -6.94 -4.71
CA PRO A 97 -3.07 -7.80 -5.02
C PRO A 97 -1.91 -7.69 -4.03
N ALA A 98 -1.67 -6.51 -3.46
CA ALA A 98 -0.61 -6.31 -2.48
C ALA A 98 -0.93 -7.04 -1.16
N LEU A 99 -2.14 -6.86 -0.64
CA LEU A 99 -2.59 -7.52 0.59
C LEU A 99 -2.72 -9.04 0.41
N ALA A 100 -3.21 -9.50 -0.74
CA ALA A 100 -3.22 -10.92 -1.07
C ALA A 100 -1.80 -11.51 -1.10
N GLY A 101 -0.82 -10.75 -1.58
CA GLY A 101 0.59 -11.12 -1.50
C GLY A 101 1.07 -11.28 -0.07
N VAL A 102 0.72 -10.34 0.83
CA VAL A 102 0.99 -10.45 2.28
C VAL A 102 0.36 -11.70 2.87
N ALA A 103 -0.90 -11.97 2.54
CA ALA A 103 -1.62 -13.15 3.01
C ALA A 103 -0.93 -14.46 2.60
N ARG A 104 -0.43 -14.54 1.36
CA ARG A 104 0.32 -15.70 0.86
C ARG A 104 1.63 -15.91 1.60
N ASP A 105 2.39 -14.85 1.85
CA ASP A 105 3.63 -14.91 2.63
C ASP A 105 3.40 -15.42 4.06
N LEU A 106 2.23 -15.08 4.63
CA LEU A 106 1.81 -15.58 5.94
C LEU A 106 1.20 -17.01 5.88
N GLY A 107 0.94 -17.56 4.70
CA GLY A 107 0.22 -18.82 4.52
C GLY A 107 -1.22 -18.74 5.04
N LEU A 108 -1.85 -17.55 4.98
CA LEU A 108 -3.12 -17.24 5.63
C LEU A 108 -4.28 -18.09 5.10
N GLY A 109 -4.28 -18.43 3.81
CA GLY A 109 -5.35 -19.19 3.17
C GLY A 109 -5.69 -20.51 3.85
N GLU A 110 -4.70 -21.18 4.50
CA GLU A 110 -4.92 -22.44 5.20
C GLU A 110 -5.76 -22.28 6.47
N PHE A 111 -5.76 -21.08 7.04
CA PHE A 111 -6.44 -20.77 8.31
C PHE A 111 -7.87 -20.25 8.11
N ILE A 112 -8.21 -19.77 6.90
CA ILE A 112 -9.52 -19.19 6.60
C ILE A 112 -10.58 -20.28 6.64
N LYS A 113 -11.64 -20.06 7.39
CA LYS A 113 -12.83 -20.91 7.42
C LYS A 113 -13.70 -20.59 6.21
N LEU A 114 -13.72 -21.51 5.24
CA LEU A 114 -14.48 -21.39 4.00
C LEU A 114 -15.59 -22.44 3.94
N GLY A 115 -16.73 -22.07 3.39
CA GLY A 115 -17.77 -23.02 2.99
C GLY A 115 -17.21 -23.98 1.92
N LYS A 116 -17.83 -25.15 1.80
CA LYS A 116 -17.35 -26.23 0.92
C LYS A 116 -17.26 -25.78 -0.54
N GLY A 117 -18.26 -25.03 -1.01
CA GLY A 117 -18.30 -24.53 -2.38
C GLY A 117 -17.14 -23.59 -2.67
N GLU A 118 -16.90 -22.61 -1.79
CA GLU A 118 -15.81 -21.65 -1.93
C GLU A 118 -14.42 -22.31 -1.83
N ALA A 119 -14.26 -23.25 -0.90
CA ALA A 119 -13.01 -23.99 -0.76
C ALA A 119 -12.68 -24.84 -2.00
N LEU A 120 -13.71 -25.46 -2.64
CA LEU A 120 -13.52 -26.24 -3.86
C LEU A 120 -13.24 -25.41 -5.10
N SER A 121 -13.70 -24.15 -5.13
CA SER A 121 -13.45 -23.22 -6.23
C SER A 121 -12.11 -22.45 -6.10
N GLY A 122 -11.25 -22.83 -5.15
CA GLY A 122 -9.95 -22.20 -4.96
C GLY A 122 -9.96 -20.97 -4.04
N GLY A 123 -11.03 -20.78 -3.25
CA GLY A 123 -11.19 -19.63 -2.35
C GLY A 123 -10.04 -19.39 -1.38
N ARG A 124 -9.24 -20.43 -1.04
CA ARG A 124 -8.05 -20.33 -0.19
C ARG A 124 -6.92 -19.48 -0.78
N ASP A 125 -6.89 -19.32 -2.12
CA ASP A 125 -5.88 -18.55 -2.85
C ASP A 125 -6.48 -17.41 -3.69
N LYS A 126 -7.73 -17.04 -3.41
CA LYS A 126 -8.42 -15.96 -4.10
C LYS A 126 -8.05 -14.61 -3.51
N ASP A 127 -7.58 -13.68 -4.34
CA ASP A 127 -7.05 -12.38 -3.92
C ASP A 127 -8.01 -11.62 -3.02
N SER A 128 -9.28 -11.51 -3.39
CA SER A 128 -10.27 -10.79 -2.59
C SER A 128 -10.49 -11.42 -1.20
N ILE A 129 -10.52 -12.74 -1.07
CA ILE A 129 -10.69 -13.41 0.24
C ILE A 129 -9.45 -13.23 1.11
N LEU A 130 -8.27 -13.29 0.49
CA LEU A 130 -7.00 -13.13 1.17
C LEU A 130 -6.80 -11.69 1.66
N SER A 131 -7.08 -10.68 0.82
CA SER A 131 -6.99 -9.26 1.20
C SER A 131 -7.97 -8.91 2.31
N ASP A 132 -9.25 -9.26 2.17
CA ASP A 132 -10.29 -8.99 3.15
C ASP A 132 -9.95 -9.62 4.52
N THR A 133 -9.32 -10.81 4.50
CA THR A 133 -8.89 -11.47 5.75
C THR A 133 -7.69 -10.76 6.39
N VAL A 134 -6.75 -10.21 5.62
CA VAL A 134 -5.66 -9.37 6.17
C VAL A 134 -6.24 -8.14 6.85
N GLU A 135 -7.16 -7.45 6.19
CA GLU A 135 -7.84 -6.29 6.80
C GLU A 135 -8.60 -6.69 8.06
N ALA A 136 -9.33 -7.81 8.03
CA ALA A 136 -10.03 -8.30 9.21
C ALA A 136 -9.07 -8.61 10.39
N LEU A 137 -7.88 -9.15 10.12
CA LEU A 137 -6.85 -9.37 11.13
C LEU A 137 -6.28 -8.04 11.68
N ILE A 138 -6.11 -7.03 10.83
CA ILE A 138 -5.73 -5.68 11.25
C ILE A 138 -6.79 -5.10 12.20
N GLY A 139 -8.07 -5.19 11.83
CA GLY A 139 -9.18 -4.74 12.67
C GLY A 139 -9.26 -5.48 14.02
N ALA A 140 -9.07 -6.81 14.01
CA ALA A 140 -9.03 -7.62 15.22
C ALA A 140 -7.83 -7.25 16.12
N THR A 141 -6.65 -7.02 15.54
CA THR A 141 -5.45 -6.60 16.26
C THR A 141 -5.68 -5.23 16.90
N TYR A 142 -6.23 -4.28 16.13
CA TYR A 142 -6.54 -2.95 16.64
C TYR A 142 -7.49 -2.97 17.85
N LEU A 143 -8.53 -3.79 17.80
CA LEU A 143 -9.46 -3.95 18.92
C LEU A 143 -8.81 -4.61 20.14
N THR A 144 -7.81 -5.47 19.94
CA THR A 144 -7.10 -6.18 21.01
C THR A 144 -6.07 -5.29 21.70
N VAL A 145 -5.21 -4.59 20.93
CA VAL A 145 -4.00 -3.94 21.46
C VAL A 145 -3.89 -2.44 21.13
N GLY A 146 -4.82 -1.87 20.37
CA GLY A 146 -4.82 -0.45 19.99
C GLY A 146 -3.93 -0.13 18.80
N LEU A 147 -3.79 1.17 18.49
CA LEU A 147 -3.20 1.66 17.23
C LEU A 147 -1.70 1.41 17.13
N GLU A 148 -0.93 1.72 18.16
CA GLU A 148 0.54 1.67 18.05
C GLU A 148 1.10 0.25 17.80
N PRO A 149 0.68 -0.81 18.52
CA PRO A 149 1.16 -2.15 18.19
C PRO A 149 0.72 -2.63 16.80
N VAL A 150 -0.51 -2.30 16.36
CA VAL A 150 -0.95 -2.68 15.01
C VAL A 150 -0.21 -1.91 13.92
N ARG A 151 0.24 -0.67 14.19
CA ARG A 151 1.11 0.10 13.29
C ARG A 151 2.39 -0.67 12.97
N GLU A 152 3.08 -1.17 13.98
CA GLU A 152 4.31 -1.95 13.79
C GLU A 152 4.08 -3.19 12.91
N VAL A 153 2.97 -3.89 13.15
CA VAL A 153 2.57 -5.04 12.32
C VAL A 153 2.33 -4.64 10.89
N VAL A 154 1.49 -3.63 10.65
CA VAL A 154 1.13 -3.16 9.30
C VAL A 154 2.37 -2.73 8.54
N LEU A 155 3.17 -1.80 9.08
CA LEU A 155 4.36 -1.27 8.39
C LEU A 155 5.36 -2.38 8.05
N ARG A 156 5.57 -3.35 8.95
CA ARG A 156 6.40 -4.52 8.67
C ARG A 156 5.86 -5.36 7.50
N LEU A 157 4.56 -5.61 7.46
CA LEU A 157 3.93 -6.44 6.42
C LEU A 157 3.93 -5.77 5.05
N VAL A 158 3.73 -4.45 5.00
CA VAL A 158 3.66 -3.71 3.73
C VAL A 158 5.00 -3.06 3.34
N SER A 159 6.08 -3.20 4.13
CA SER A 159 7.38 -2.56 3.92
C SER A 159 7.92 -2.69 2.50
N ARG A 160 7.82 -3.87 1.91
CA ARG A 160 8.27 -4.11 0.53
C ARG A 160 7.50 -3.30 -0.52
N PHE A 161 6.24 -2.98 -0.25
CA PHE A 161 5.41 -2.16 -1.15
C PHE A 161 5.69 -0.68 -0.93
N LEU A 162 5.89 -0.24 0.31
CA LEU A 162 6.33 1.12 0.65
C LEU A 162 7.67 1.43 0.01
N THR A 163 8.67 0.56 0.16
CA THR A 163 10.00 0.73 -0.46
C THR A 163 9.95 0.66 -1.98
N ALA A 164 9.05 -0.13 -2.56
CA ALA A 164 8.90 -0.25 -4.01
C ALA A 164 8.02 0.87 -4.61
N ALA A 165 7.27 1.60 -3.81
CA ALA A 165 6.39 2.67 -4.29
C ALA A 165 7.16 3.80 -5.02
N PRO A 166 8.29 4.30 -4.49
CA PRO A 166 9.13 5.26 -5.22
C PRO A 166 9.80 4.66 -6.46
N SER A 167 10.28 3.41 -6.38
CA SER A 167 11.02 2.75 -7.47
C SER A 167 10.12 2.15 -8.55
N ARG A 168 8.86 1.89 -8.25
CA ARG A 168 7.84 1.53 -9.23
C ARG A 168 7.31 2.74 -10.00
N GLY A 169 8.14 3.76 -10.21
CA GLY A 169 7.91 5.00 -10.96
C GLY A 169 7.04 4.96 -12.22
N ALA A 170 6.45 3.81 -12.55
CA ALA A 170 5.38 3.66 -13.52
C ALA A 170 4.01 4.20 -13.03
N GLY A 171 3.89 4.61 -11.76
CA GLY A 171 2.68 5.18 -11.16
C GLY A 171 2.79 6.65 -10.79
N LEU A 172 3.99 7.18 -10.59
CA LEU A 172 4.22 8.59 -10.31
C LEU A 172 4.28 9.35 -11.64
N ASP A 173 3.34 10.24 -11.88
CA ASP A 173 3.36 11.09 -13.07
C ASP A 173 4.13 12.38 -12.76
N TRP A 174 5.46 12.25 -12.58
CA TRP A 174 6.33 13.39 -12.34
C TRP A 174 6.18 14.50 -13.38
N LYS A 175 5.81 14.15 -14.61
CA LYS A 175 5.59 15.13 -15.67
C LYS A 175 4.36 15.99 -15.39
N THR A 176 3.27 15.37 -14.96
CA THR A 176 2.05 16.09 -14.53
C THR A 176 2.33 16.90 -13.28
N SER A 177 2.99 16.34 -12.28
CA SER A 177 3.33 17.04 -11.03
C SER A 177 4.25 18.24 -11.27
N LEU A 178 5.25 18.10 -12.14
CA LEU A 178 6.11 19.22 -12.55
C LEU A 178 5.31 20.31 -13.29
N GLN A 179 4.35 19.92 -14.11
CA GLN A 179 3.49 20.86 -14.82
C GLN A 179 2.59 21.65 -13.84
N GLU A 180 2.01 20.97 -12.86
CA GLU A 180 1.19 21.58 -11.80
C GLU A 180 2.04 22.54 -10.94
N LEU A 181 3.22 22.10 -10.48
CA LEU A 181 4.14 22.93 -9.71
C LEU A 181 4.60 24.18 -10.49
N ALA A 182 4.95 23.99 -11.77
CA ALA A 182 5.33 25.10 -12.64
C ALA A 182 4.17 26.10 -12.84
N ALA A 183 2.94 25.62 -12.93
CA ALA A 183 1.75 26.46 -13.03
C ALA A 183 1.51 27.27 -11.72
N VAL A 184 1.64 26.65 -10.55
CA VAL A 184 1.52 27.30 -9.25
C VAL A 184 2.53 28.46 -9.13
N HIS A 185 3.79 28.23 -9.52
CA HIS A 185 4.86 29.23 -9.46
C HIS A 185 4.93 30.12 -10.70
N ARG A 186 4.00 30.00 -11.69
CA ARG A 186 3.93 30.77 -12.92
C ARG A 186 5.19 30.69 -13.79
N LEU A 187 5.85 29.53 -13.80
CA LEU A 187 7.10 29.27 -14.52
C LEU A 187 6.89 28.79 -15.97
N GLY A 188 5.66 28.77 -16.45
CA GLY A 188 5.32 28.26 -17.78
C GLY A 188 5.29 26.74 -17.85
N SER A 189 5.05 26.19 -19.04
CA SER A 189 4.95 24.73 -19.23
C SER A 189 6.33 24.09 -19.37
N PRO A 190 6.61 22.98 -18.65
CA PRO A 190 7.85 22.21 -18.80
C PRO A 190 8.01 21.67 -20.23
N SER A 191 9.25 21.62 -20.69
CA SER A 191 9.63 20.97 -21.94
C SER A 191 10.84 20.04 -21.72
N TYR A 192 11.03 19.07 -22.63
CA TYR A 192 12.08 18.05 -22.47
C TYR A 192 12.94 17.97 -23.70
N ARG A 193 14.26 18.00 -23.50
CA ARG A 193 15.24 17.72 -24.55
C ARG A 193 15.79 16.31 -24.31
N VAL A 194 15.68 15.43 -25.31
CA VAL A 194 16.09 14.03 -25.18
C VAL A 194 17.17 13.73 -26.20
N THR A 195 18.26 13.13 -25.71
CA THR A 195 19.33 12.55 -26.51
C THR A 195 19.42 11.05 -26.25
N SER A 196 20.13 10.32 -27.12
CA SER A 196 20.34 8.90 -26.88
C SER A 196 21.70 8.45 -27.41
N VAL A 197 22.33 7.51 -26.74
CA VAL A 197 23.61 6.91 -27.10
C VAL A 197 23.57 5.39 -26.97
N GLY A 198 24.39 4.70 -27.74
CA GLY A 198 24.53 3.24 -27.71
C GLY A 198 23.80 2.51 -28.84
N PRO A 199 24.06 1.22 -29.01
CA PRO A 199 23.45 0.37 -30.03
C PRO A 199 21.97 0.12 -29.67
N ASP A 200 21.13 -0.26 -30.64
CA ASP A 200 19.67 -0.41 -30.48
C ASP A 200 19.27 -1.32 -29.33
N HIS A 201 20.02 -2.38 -29.05
CA HIS A 201 19.72 -3.34 -27.96
C HIS A 201 20.23 -2.90 -26.57
N ALA A 202 21.00 -1.81 -26.49
CA ALA A 202 21.54 -1.25 -25.26
C ALA A 202 21.55 0.29 -25.30
N ARG A 203 20.54 0.90 -25.92
CA ARG A 203 20.41 2.33 -26.05
C ARG A 203 20.06 2.96 -24.69
N VAL A 204 20.82 3.97 -24.31
CA VAL A 204 20.56 4.80 -23.12
C VAL A 204 20.04 6.16 -23.58
N PHE A 205 18.96 6.59 -23.00
CA PHE A 205 18.33 7.90 -23.23
C PHE A 205 18.69 8.83 -22.07
N THR A 206 19.02 10.07 -22.40
CA THR A 206 19.20 11.16 -21.43
C THR A 206 18.17 12.25 -21.76
N ALA A 207 17.42 12.67 -20.77
CA ALA A 207 16.44 13.76 -20.89
C ALA A 207 16.83 14.92 -19.95
N VAL A 208 16.64 16.14 -20.42
CA VAL A 208 16.78 17.37 -19.62
C VAL A 208 15.42 18.06 -19.59
N ALA A 209 14.88 18.26 -18.40
CA ALA A 209 13.66 19.04 -18.18
C ALA A 209 14.02 20.54 -18.11
N VAL A 210 13.36 21.32 -18.94
CA VAL A 210 13.52 22.78 -19.04
C VAL A 210 12.23 23.45 -18.58
N VAL A 211 12.33 24.31 -17.58
CA VAL A 211 11.21 25.08 -17.02
C VAL A 211 11.64 26.55 -16.96
N ASP A 212 10.81 27.44 -17.46
CA ASP A 212 11.12 28.87 -17.58
C ASP A 212 12.46 29.16 -18.30
N GLY A 213 12.72 28.39 -19.36
CA GLY A 213 13.96 28.51 -20.15
C GLY A 213 15.24 27.99 -19.46
N GLN A 214 15.15 27.51 -18.21
CA GLN A 214 16.24 26.98 -17.44
C GLN A 214 16.22 25.45 -17.37
N GLU A 215 17.40 24.83 -17.44
CA GLU A 215 17.55 23.40 -17.16
C GLU A 215 17.36 23.16 -15.66
N ARG A 216 16.34 22.41 -15.29
CA ARG A 216 15.97 22.20 -13.89
C ARG A 216 16.20 20.77 -13.40
N GLY A 217 16.31 19.81 -14.31
CA GLY A 217 16.56 18.41 -13.95
C GLY A 217 17.03 17.58 -15.13
N GLU A 218 17.84 16.58 -14.86
CA GLU A 218 18.34 15.60 -15.82
C GLU A 218 17.99 14.19 -15.36
N GLY A 219 17.62 13.33 -16.30
CA GLY A 219 17.30 11.93 -16.04
C GLY A 219 17.80 11.02 -17.14
N THR A 220 18.07 9.76 -16.81
CA THR A 220 18.56 8.75 -17.74
C THR A 220 17.71 7.49 -17.65
N GLY A 221 17.56 6.76 -18.77
CA GLY A 221 16.76 5.55 -18.77
C GLY A 221 16.93 4.69 -20.01
N SER A 222 16.39 3.47 -19.94
CA SER A 222 16.36 2.52 -21.06
C SER A 222 15.34 2.89 -22.15
N SER A 223 14.52 3.90 -21.92
CA SER A 223 13.57 4.45 -22.88
C SER A 223 13.46 5.97 -22.71
N LYS A 224 12.99 6.66 -23.77
CA LYS A 224 12.67 8.08 -23.69
C LYS A 224 11.73 8.42 -22.54
N LYS A 225 10.69 7.58 -22.33
CA LYS A 225 9.68 7.79 -21.27
C LYS A 225 10.31 7.74 -19.88
N VAL A 226 11.22 6.79 -19.63
CA VAL A 226 11.92 6.66 -18.34
C VAL A 226 12.82 7.86 -18.10
N ALA A 227 13.65 8.23 -19.08
CA ALA A 227 14.54 9.38 -18.95
C ALA A 227 13.79 10.70 -18.70
N GLU A 228 12.69 10.94 -19.42
CA GLU A 228 11.85 12.14 -19.23
C GLU A 228 11.16 12.14 -17.85
N HIS A 229 10.79 10.98 -17.33
CA HIS A 229 10.20 10.82 -16.01
C HIS A 229 11.20 11.21 -14.90
N ASP A 230 12.42 10.65 -14.96
CA ASP A 230 13.48 10.94 -13.98
C ASP A 230 13.93 12.41 -14.06
N ALA A 231 14.00 12.98 -15.27
CA ALA A 231 14.27 14.41 -15.46
C ALA A 231 13.17 15.29 -14.85
N ALA A 232 11.91 14.87 -14.92
CA ALA A 232 10.80 15.60 -14.32
C ALA A 232 10.87 15.57 -12.79
N GLU A 233 11.23 14.43 -12.20
CA GLU A 233 11.44 14.28 -10.75
C GLU A 233 12.55 15.21 -10.25
N ALA A 234 13.72 15.19 -10.89
CA ALA A 234 14.83 16.05 -10.54
C ALA A 234 14.49 17.55 -10.68
N ALA A 235 13.74 17.91 -11.73
CA ALA A 235 13.30 19.29 -11.93
C ALA A 235 12.28 19.75 -10.88
N TYR A 236 11.37 18.85 -10.48
CA TYR A 236 10.40 19.09 -9.43
C TYR A 236 11.11 19.42 -8.10
N ALA A 237 12.04 18.57 -7.67
CA ALA A 237 12.85 18.79 -6.47
C ALA A 237 13.66 20.10 -6.53
N SER A 238 14.25 20.42 -7.68
CA SER A 238 15.00 21.67 -7.90
C SER A 238 14.13 22.92 -7.77
N ILE A 239 12.89 22.89 -8.27
CA ILE A 239 11.96 24.03 -8.16
C ILE A 239 11.53 24.22 -6.71
N LEU A 240 11.17 23.15 -6.00
CA LEU A 240 10.84 23.22 -4.58
C LEU A 240 11.98 23.81 -3.76
N ALA A 241 13.22 23.36 -3.95
CA ALA A 241 14.38 23.87 -3.26
C ALA A 241 14.65 25.37 -3.53
N SER A 242 14.31 25.87 -4.72
CA SER A 242 14.56 27.26 -5.12
C SER A 242 13.45 28.25 -4.78
N HIS A 243 12.21 27.79 -4.63
CA HIS A 243 11.04 28.65 -4.40
C HIS A 243 10.48 28.49 -2.97
N GLY A 244 11.04 27.60 -2.16
CA GLY A 244 10.45 27.19 -0.90
C GLY A 244 9.15 26.40 -1.12
N ASP A 245 8.66 25.78 -0.08
CA ASP A 245 7.41 24.99 -0.09
C ASP A 245 6.13 25.86 -0.16
N GLY A 246 6.25 27.12 -0.57
CA GLY A 246 5.11 28.06 -0.71
C GLY A 246 4.28 28.19 0.56
N GLY A 247 4.88 27.91 1.73
CA GLY A 247 4.26 28.04 3.04
C GLY A 247 2.96 27.27 3.17
N LEU A 248 3.02 25.97 3.39
CA LEU A 248 1.87 25.25 3.94
C LEU A 248 1.67 25.73 5.39
N GLU A 249 1.03 26.89 5.56
CA GLU A 249 0.53 27.28 6.87
C GLU A 249 -0.58 26.32 7.26
N ILE A 250 -0.28 25.37 8.15
CA ILE A 250 -1.31 24.57 8.80
C ILE A 250 -1.87 25.44 9.93
N PRO A 251 -3.09 26.00 9.79
CA PRO A 251 -3.67 26.83 10.82
C PRO A 251 -3.80 26.04 12.13
N GLY A 252 -3.19 26.51 13.22
CA GLY A 252 -3.25 25.86 14.53
C GLY A 252 -2.18 24.79 14.79
N ALA A 253 -1.23 24.56 13.91
CA ALA A 253 -0.10 23.67 14.19
C ALA A 253 0.80 24.28 15.28
N THR A 254 1.02 23.51 16.35
CA THR A 254 1.97 23.88 17.41
C THR A 254 3.40 23.76 16.89
N GLU A 255 4.33 24.48 17.52
CA GLU A 255 5.76 24.47 17.15
C GLU A 255 6.36 23.04 17.23
N ALA A 256 5.88 22.23 18.18
CA ALA A 256 6.24 20.83 18.31
C ALA A 256 5.76 19.99 17.11
N LEU A 257 4.54 20.22 16.63
CA LEU A 257 4.00 19.50 15.45
C LEU A 257 4.74 19.91 14.16
N ARG A 258 5.15 21.19 14.05
CA ARG A 258 5.95 21.65 12.90
C ARG A 258 7.34 21.03 12.89
N ALA A 259 7.98 20.89 14.06
CA ALA A 259 9.28 20.24 14.20
C ALA A 259 9.21 18.75 13.84
N ASP A 260 8.16 18.05 14.28
CA ASP A 260 7.92 16.64 13.96
C ASP A 260 7.65 16.40 12.47
N LEU A 261 7.05 17.38 11.79
CA LEU A 261 6.75 17.30 10.36
C LEU A 261 7.89 17.83 9.47
N GLY A 262 9.04 18.25 10.04
CA GLY A 262 10.16 18.80 9.28
C GLY A 262 9.87 20.14 8.60
N LEU A 263 8.80 20.84 8.98
CA LEU A 263 8.39 22.12 8.41
C LEU A 263 9.23 23.26 9.00
N SER A 264 9.95 24.02 8.15
CA SER A 264 10.77 25.12 8.60
C SER A 264 9.91 26.24 9.22
N THR A 265 10.33 26.75 10.38
CA THR A 265 9.75 27.96 10.96
C THR A 265 10.18 29.15 10.11
N GLY A 266 9.26 29.69 9.29
CA GLY A 266 9.49 30.96 8.60
C GLY A 266 9.81 32.03 9.62
N GLN A 267 11.07 32.42 9.72
CA GLN A 267 11.45 33.68 10.39
C GLN A 267 11.14 34.83 9.42
N SER A 268 10.29 35.70 9.91
CA SER A 268 9.99 37.04 9.34
C SER A 268 11.20 37.91 9.29
#